data_0593452c841185da403d401accc1aa9e
#
_entry.id   0593452c841185da403d401accc1aa9e
#
_cell.length_a   1.000
_cell.length_b   1.000
_cell.length_c   1.000
_cell.angle_alpha   90.00
_cell.angle_beta   90.00
_cell.angle_gamma   90.00
#
_symmetry.space_group_name_H-M   'P 1'
#
loop_
_entity.id
_entity.type
_entity.pdbx_description
1 polymer ?
#
loop_
_entity_poly.entity_id
_entity_poly.type
_entity_poly.pdbx_seq_one_letter_code
_entity_poly.pdbx_strand_id
1 'polypeptide(L)'
;MAGSDCDEHVKIADHVILNTIAAAEEVHDALDGLVEQTAGDPGAPFNPEVIVALAALKNNDRSAFESLRAQLKSAGCRVTALDGAIAEQTGNAGGRQPTQADILVGLAQTAEPFHAPDGTGFADLDVNGHRETWPIRSKGFRRWLTRRFYEATGGAPSSEALQSALNVIEAKAHFDGPERHVHIRIGGFEGRLYLDLADNTWRAVEIDATGWRVVENPPVRFRRAAGMQALSVPVTGGSIEALRPFLNVKSDSDFVLLVAWALAVLRDRGPYPVMVLSGEQGSAKSTLLAILRSLLDPNTAPLRALPREDRDLFIAASNGHVLAFDNVSGLPEWISDTLCRLATGGGFAVRQLYTDHDEVLFDAARPVILNGIEEIVNRPDLADRALFLTLQPISEEHRRPEQELWAAFETERPHILGALLDAVVVGLKLLPETRLEKLPRMADFALWATACEPALWSDGTFWSAYCGNLEDAVEAMIDANPIATAVRAMMTARTVWTGTASDLLGDLAKEAGERIAKSKHWPNNPRALSGRLRRAATNLRKIGIEIAFAKKKSRVRDRIITITFSAPEKPGEFASASSAPSANSGKANLGNGFFAQSARTQNSDADAKSRDADGSG
;
A
#
# COMPACT_ATOMS: atom_id res chain seq x y z
N MET A 1 75.78 8.51 -8.34
CA MET A 1 75.04 7.59 -9.22
C MET A 1 73.77 8.35 -9.71
N ALA A 2 73.95 9.13 -10.76
CA ALA A 2 72.83 9.80 -11.42
C ALA A 2 73.33 10.12 -12.83
N GLY A 3 73.24 9.19 -13.76
CA GLY A 3 73.76 9.35 -15.12
C GLY A 3 73.31 8.30 -16.12
N SER A 4 72.33 7.42 -15.74
CA SER A 4 71.94 6.33 -16.68
C SER A 4 70.47 6.42 -17.16
N ASP A 5 69.65 7.28 -16.61
CA ASP A 5 68.21 7.37 -16.99
C ASP A 5 67.91 8.34 -18.16
N CYS A 6 68.81 9.29 -18.48
CA CYS A 6 68.59 10.22 -19.58
C CYS A 6 68.87 9.62 -20.98
N ASP A 7 69.79 8.65 -21.08
CA ASP A 7 70.17 8.04 -22.39
C ASP A 7 69.13 7.02 -22.89
N GLU A 8 68.37 6.39 -21.98
CA GLU A 8 67.33 5.43 -22.36
C GLU A 8 66.06 6.11 -22.86
N HIS A 9 65.69 7.24 -22.26
CA HIS A 9 64.54 8.02 -22.74
C HIS A 9 64.74 8.68 -24.11
N VAL A 10 66.00 9.11 -24.37
CA VAL A 10 66.34 9.70 -25.71
C VAL A 10 66.30 8.62 -26.80
N LYS A 11 66.80 7.39 -26.55
CA LYS A 11 66.74 6.27 -27.49
C LYS A 11 65.31 5.78 -27.77
N ILE A 12 64.42 5.81 -26.79
CA ILE A 12 63.00 5.48 -26.97
C ILE A 12 62.28 6.55 -27.78
N ALA A 13 62.58 7.84 -27.56
CA ALA A 13 62.01 8.94 -28.33
C ALA A 13 62.45 8.90 -29.80
N ASP A 14 63.73 8.64 -30.06
CA ASP A 14 64.28 8.51 -31.43
C ASP A 14 63.68 7.29 -32.16
N HIS A 15 63.48 6.18 -31.49
CA HIS A 15 62.89 4.98 -32.12
C HIS A 15 61.39 5.18 -32.41
N VAL A 16 60.66 5.89 -31.60
CA VAL A 16 59.26 6.28 -31.84
C VAL A 16 59.14 7.25 -32.99
N ILE A 17 60.05 8.25 -33.07
CA ILE A 17 60.10 9.23 -34.17
C ILE A 17 60.43 8.54 -35.50
N LEU A 18 61.44 7.65 -35.54
CA LEU A 18 61.82 6.90 -36.75
C LEU A 18 60.70 5.97 -37.21
N ASN A 19 60.03 5.29 -36.31
CA ASN A 19 58.88 4.44 -36.69
C ASN A 19 57.69 5.28 -37.17
N THR A 20 57.50 6.47 -36.61
CA THR A 20 56.43 7.39 -37.07
C THR A 20 56.73 7.97 -38.44
N ILE A 21 58.02 8.27 -38.78
CA ILE A 21 58.44 8.73 -40.08
C ILE A 21 58.33 7.59 -41.13
N ALA A 22 58.80 6.36 -40.81
CA ALA A 22 58.66 5.21 -41.70
C ALA A 22 57.20 4.86 -42.00
N ALA A 23 56.32 4.92 -41.00
CA ALA A 23 54.90 4.72 -41.20
C ALA A 23 54.24 5.87 -42.02
N ALA A 24 54.77 7.10 -41.94
CA ALA A 24 54.31 8.22 -42.76
C ALA A 24 54.76 8.11 -44.23
N GLU A 25 55.96 7.56 -44.47
CA GLU A 25 56.45 7.28 -45.81
C GLU A 25 55.69 6.15 -46.50
N GLU A 26 55.40 5.04 -45.80
CA GLU A 26 54.58 3.95 -46.35
C GLU A 26 53.13 4.39 -46.66
N VAL A 27 52.57 5.31 -45.89
CA VAL A 27 51.23 5.88 -46.13
C VAL A 27 51.22 6.77 -47.37
N HIS A 28 52.33 7.48 -47.67
CA HIS A 28 52.41 8.33 -48.86
C HIS A 28 52.53 7.50 -50.15
N ASP A 29 53.22 6.35 -50.11
CA ASP A 29 53.42 5.48 -51.27
C ASP A 29 52.12 4.77 -51.70
N ALA A 30 51.28 4.35 -50.74
CA ALA A 30 50.01 3.70 -51.02
C ALA A 30 48.88 4.62 -51.53
N LEU A 31 49.04 5.94 -51.38
CA LEU A 31 48.06 6.94 -51.82
C LEU A 31 48.50 7.68 -53.11
N ASP A 32 49.71 7.44 -53.56
CA ASP A 32 50.24 8.10 -54.74
C ASP A 32 49.56 7.58 -56.02
N GLY A 33 49.02 8.47 -56.83
CA GLY A 33 48.31 8.14 -58.08
C GLY A 33 46.92 7.48 -57.85
N LEU A 34 46.43 7.43 -56.64
CA LEU A 34 45.15 6.79 -56.31
C LEU A 34 43.93 7.40 -57.01
N VAL A 35 43.97 8.72 -57.29
CA VAL A 35 42.90 9.43 -58.00
C VAL A 35 42.83 9.00 -59.48
N GLU A 36 43.98 8.83 -60.11
CA GLU A 36 44.07 8.36 -61.50
C GLU A 36 43.69 6.90 -61.64
N GLN A 37 44.12 6.07 -60.67
CA GLN A 37 43.67 4.66 -60.56
C GLN A 37 42.18 4.53 -60.39
N THR A 38 41.58 5.36 -59.54
CA THR A 38 40.14 5.40 -59.28
C THR A 38 39.34 5.79 -60.54
N ALA A 39 39.85 6.62 -61.37
CA ALA A 39 39.19 6.99 -62.62
C ALA A 39 39.13 5.83 -63.63
N GLY A 40 40.11 4.90 -63.59
CA GLY A 40 40.11 3.65 -64.36
C GLY A 40 39.38 2.49 -63.66
N ASP A 41 39.49 2.38 -62.36
CA ASP A 41 38.83 1.38 -61.49
C ASP A 41 38.25 2.00 -60.23
N PRO A 42 36.95 2.23 -60.20
CA PRO A 42 36.26 2.76 -59.00
C PRO A 42 36.41 1.88 -57.74
N GLY A 43 36.90 0.66 -57.85
CA GLY A 43 37.19 -0.26 -56.76
C GLY A 43 38.56 -0.04 -56.12
N ALA A 44 39.51 0.62 -56.76
CA ALA A 44 40.89 0.84 -56.30
C ALA A 44 40.97 1.41 -54.84
N PRO A 45 40.14 2.39 -54.43
CA PRO A 45 40.16 2.90 -53.06
C PRO A 45 39.77 1.90 -51.98
N PHE A 46 39.18 0.75 -52.35
CA PHE A 46 38.74 -0.29 -51.41
C PHE A 46 39.80 -1.38 -51.19
N ASN A 47 40.98 -1.23 -51.75
CA ASN A 47 42.07 -2.15 -51.45
C ASN A 47 42.46 -2.05 -49.97
N PRO A 48 42.70 -3.18 -49.28
CA PRO A 48 43.02 -3.18 -47.86
C PRO A 48 44.15 -2.25 -47.44
N GLU A 49 45.23 -2.21 -48.24
CA GLU A 49 46.38 -1.32 -48.00
C GLU A 49 46.03 0.15 -48.15
N VAL A 50 45.22 0.49 -49.14
CA VAL A 50 44.71 1.87 -49.37
C VAL A 50 43.76 2.30 -48.26
N ILE A 51 42.88 1.41 -47.78
CA ILE A 51 41.98 1.70 -46.67
C ILE A 51 42.78 2.00 -45.38
N VAL A 52 43.84 1.23 -45.08
CA VAL A 52 44.73 1.48 -43.94
C VAL A 52 45.42 2.84 -44.08
N ALA A 53 45.93 3.17 -45.26
CA ALA A 53 46.59 4.45 -45.54
C ALA A 53 45.62 5.64 -45.44
N LEU A 54 44.40 5.52 -45.98
CA LEU A 54 43.34 6.52 -45.85
C LEU A 54 42.88 6.70 -44.39
N ALA A 55 42.83 5.64 -43.62
CA ALA A 55 42.51 5.69 -42.18
C ALA A 55 43.61 6.44 -41.39
N ALA A 56 44.88 6.16 -41.70
CA ALA A 56 46.01 6.87 -41.12
C ALA A 56 46.02 8.35 -41.50
N LEU A 57 45.79 8.67 -42.80
CA LEU A 57 45.69 10.05 -43.26
C LEU A 57 44.55 10.82 -42.57
N LYS A 58 43.39 10.19 -42.42
CA LYS A 58 42.23 10.79 -41.72
C LYS A 58 42.52 11.15 -40.26
N ASN A 59 43.34 10.35 -39.58
CA ASN A 59 43.72 10.58 -38.19
C ASN A 59 44.84 11.63 -38.04
N ASN A 60 45.80 11.65 -38.98
CA ASN A 60 46.99 12.48 -38.89
C ASN A 60 46.82 13.87 -39.59
N ASP A 61 46.17 13.90 -40.76
CA ASP A 61 45.86 15.13 -41.49
C ASP A 61 44.46 15.07 -42.11
N ARG A 62 43.50 15.57 -41.35
CA ARG A 62 42.09 15.61 -41.77
C ARG A 62 41.86 16.50 -42.99
N SER A 63 42.68 17.57 -43.17
CA SER A 63 42.53 18.49 -44.30
C SER A 63 42.95 17.82 -45.60
N ALA A 64 44.11 17.14 -45.62
CA ALA A 64 44.56 16.34 -46.72
C ALA A 64 43.58 15.20 -47.05
N PHE A 65 43.04 14.54 -46.05
CA PHE A 65 42.04 13.50 -46.24
C PHE A 65 40.77 14.01 -46.91
N GLU A 66 40.18 15.13 -46.47
CA GLU A 66 38.97 15.69 -47.09
C GLU A 66 39.24 16.19 -48.54
N SER A 67 40.44 16.73 -48.81
CA SER A 67 40.83 17.08 -50.14
C SER A 67 40.93 15.86 -51.09
N LEU A 68 41.61 14.81 -50.64
CA LEU A 68 41.74 13.55 -51.41
C LEU A 68 40.38 12.88 -51.59
N ARG A 69 39.52 12.87 -50.53
CA ARG A 69 38.17 12.35 -50.57
C ARG A 69 37.29 13.06 -51.62
N ALA A 70 37.43 14.37 -51.75
CA ALA A 70 36.71 15.14 -52.78
C ALA A 70 37.18 14.77 -54.19
N GLN A 71 38.50 14.56 -54.38
CA GLN A 71 39.09 14.14 -55.66
C GLN A 71 38.63 12.69 -56.01
N LEU A 72 38.65 11.75 -55.08
CA LEU A 72 38.16 10.40 -55.29
C LEU A 72 36.67 10.35 -55.66
N LYS A 73 35.88 11.25 -55.08
CA LYS A 73 34.46 11.40 -55.45
C LYS A 73 34.31 11.85 -56.89
N SER A 74 35.13 12.81 -57.32
CA SER A 74 35.15 13.32 -58.72
C SER A 74 35.64 12.26 -59.71
N ALA A 75 36.52 11.35 -59.28
CA ALA A 75 37.01 10.17 -60.02
C ALA A 75 36.07 8.99 -60.09
N GLY A 76 34.88 9.07 -59.46
CA GLY A 76 33.83 8.02 -59.52
C GLY A 76 33.74 7.08 -58.31
N CYS A 77 34.54 7.31 -57.24
CA CYS A 77 34.48 6.52 -56.03
C CYS A 77 33.17 6.74 -55.26
N ARG A 78 32.58 5.65 -54.71
CA ARG A 78 31.45 5.70 -53.77
C ARG A 78 31.93 6.08 -52.37
N VAL A 79 32.14 7.37 -52.13
CA VAL A 79 32.74 7.86 -50.89
C VAL A 79 31.98 7.44 -49.61
N THR A 80 30.66 7.22 -49.67
CA THR A 80 29.91 6.73 -48.54
C THR A 80 30.28 5.28 -48.16
N ALA A 81 30.52 4.44 -49.15
CA ALA A 81 31.00 3.06 -48.94
C ALA A 81 32.47 3.06 -48.47
N LEU A 82 33.30 3.95 -49.03
CA LEU A 82 34.70 4.14 -48.63
C LEU A 82 34.78 4.62 -47.14
N ASP A 83 33.95 5.58 -46.75
CA ASP A 83 33.87 6.04 -45.36
C ASP A 83 33.49 4.90 -44.39
N GLY A 84 32.60 4.00 -44.85
CA GLY A 84 32.23 2.80 -44.10
C GLY A 84 33.41 1.81 -43.95
N ALA A 85 34.15 1.52 -45.05
CA ALA A 85 35.29 0.63 -45.02
C ALA A 85 36.47 1.18 -44.17
N ILE A 86 36.70 2.49 -44.21
CA ILE A 86 37.69 3.17 -43.35
C ILE A 86 37.27 3.08 -41.87
N ALA A 87 35.96 3.22 -41.55
CA ALA A 87 35.45 3.09 -40.21
C ALA A 87 35.59 1.65 -39.66
N GLU A 88 35.38 0.64 -40.50
CA GLU A 88 35.61 -0.77 -40.17
C GLU A 88 37.09 -1.05 -39.86
N GLN A 89 38.02 -0.51 -40.63
CA GLN A 89 39.45 -0.73 -40.44
C GLN A 89 40.00 -0.03 -39.18
N THR A 90 39.48 1.13 -38.83
CA THR A 90 39.91 1.87 -37.62
C THR A 90 39.36 1.32 -36.32
N GLY A 91 38.67 0.16 -36.33
CA GLY A 91 37.99 -0.37 -35.17
C GLY A 91 36.77 0.48 -34.74
N ASN A 92 36.46 1.49 -35.56
CA ASN A 92 35.30 2.35 -35.38
C ASN A 92 34.11 1.82 -36.19
N ALA A 93 34.13 0.49 -36.48
CA ALA A 93 33.07 -0.23 -37.15
C ALA A 93 31.83 -0.18 -36.27
N GLY A 94 30.97 0.77 -36.53
CA GLY A 94 29.60 0.74 -36.07
C GLY A 94 29.34 0.99 -34.57
N GLY A 95 30.28 1.52 -33.82
CA GLY A 95 30.01 2.06 -32.50
C GLY A 95 29.21 3.35 -32.65
N ARG A 96 27.87 3.23 -32.75
CA ARG A 96 26.95 4.36 -32.56
C ARG A 96 27.42 5.09 -31.30
N GLN A 97 27.85 6.35 -31.41
CA GLN A 97 28.15 7.12 -30.21
C GLN A 97 26.95 6.99 -29.26
N PRO A 98 27.18 6.62 -28.00
CA PRO A 98 26.08 6.41 -27.08
C PRO A 98 25.25 7.68 -27.00
N THR A 99 23.95 7.55 -27.24
CA THR A 99 23.02 8.66 -27.09
C THR A 99 22.93 9.05 -25.62
N GLN A 100 22.41 10.22 -25.30
CA GLN A 100 22.15 10.60 -23.91
C GLN A 100 21.27 9.57 -23.19
N ALA A 101 20.33 8.94 -23.91
CA ALA A 101 19.49 7.86 -23.36
C ALA A 101 20.33 6.62 -23.05
N ASP A 102 21.26 6.21 -23.92
CA ASP A 102 22.14 5.06 -23.67
C ASP A 102 23.05 5.32 -22.47
N ILE A 103 23.57 6.52 -22.32
CA ILE A 103 24.37 6.92 -21.14
C ILE A 103 23.53 6.85 -19.86
N LEU A 104 22.30 7.38 -19.87
CA LEU A 104 21.39 7.33 -18.73
C LEU A 104 21.05 5.90 -18.34
N VAL A 105 20.76 5.01 -19.30
CA VAL A 105 20.51 3.57 -19.04
C VAL A 105 21.76 2.89 -18.48
N GLY A 106 22.95 3.25 -18.98
CA GLY A 106 24.22 2.77 -18.44
C GLY A 106 24.43 3.19 -16.98
N LEU A 107 24.18 4.45 -16.66
CA LEU A 107 24.27 4.98 -15.28
C LEU A 107 23.26 4.35 -14.33
N ALA A 108 22.09 3.94 -14.83
CA ALA A 108 21.08 3.25 -14.06
C ALA A 108 21.41 1.77 -13.76
N GLN A 109 22.49 1.20 -14.30
CA GLN A 109 22.90 -0.19 -14.01
C GLN A 109 23.35 -0.40 -12.55
N THR A 110 23.65 0.69 -11.83
CA THR A 110 23.93 0.63 -10.38
C THR A 110 22.66 0.45 -9.53
N ALA A 111 21.49 0.63 -10.13
CA ALA A 111 20.20 0.37 -9.51
C ALA A 111 19.74 -1.06 -9.79
N GLU A 112 19.04 -1.69 -8.85
CA GLU A 112 18.40 -2.99 -9.03
C GLU A 112 16.93 -2.79 -9.42
N PRO A 113 16.56 -2.85 -10.71
CA PRO A 113 15.18 -2.71 -11.13
C PRO A 113 14.38 -3.96 -10.80
N PHE A 114 13.13 -3.76 -10.38
CA PHE A 114 12.16 -4.82 -10.10
C PHE A 114 10.74 -4.28 -10.27
N HIS A 115 9.73 -5.14 -10.25
CA HIS A 115 8.34 -4.73 -10.33
C HIS A 115 7.53 -5.26 -9.14
N ALA A 116 6.49 -4.50 -8.77
CA ALA A 116 5.50 -4.95 -7.79
C ALA A 116 4.39 -5.77 -8.48
N PRO A 117 3.60 -6.58 -7.71
CA PRO A 117 2.49 -7.38 -8.28
C PRO A 117 1.42 -6.57 -9.03
N ASP A 118 1.30 -5.27 -8.73
CA ASP A 118 0.40 -4.34 -9.41
C ASP A 118 0.96 -3.81 -10.74
N GLY A 119 2.13 -4.28 -11.16
CA GLY A 119 2.80 -3.84 -12.36
C GLY A 119 3.59 -2.54 -12.22
N THR A 120 3.69 -1.95 -11.04
CA THR A 120 4.50 -0.73 -10.84
C THR A 120 5.99 -1.07 -10.86
N GLY A 121 6.76 -0.41 -11.75
CA GLY A 121 8.21 -0.55 -11.81
C GLY A 121 8.91 0.24 -10.71
N PHE A 122 9.83 -0.42 -9.99
CA PHE A 122 10.66 0.14 -8.93
C PHE A 122 12.13 -0.10 -9.19
N ALA A 123 12.97 0.62 -8.47
CA ALA A 123 14.40 0.36 -8.41
C ALA A 123 14.91 0.57 -6.97
N ASP A 124 15.73 -0.37 -6.51
CA ASP A 124 16.53 -0.23 -5.30
C ASP A 124 17.84 0.49 -5.65
N LEU A 125 18.17 1.54 -4.91
CA LEU A 125 19.37 2.35 -5.06
C LEU A 125 20.23 2.20 -3.81
N ASP A 126 21.54 2.05 -3.98
CA ASP A 126 22.49 2.28 -2.88
C ASP A 126 22.81 3.79 -2.82
N VAL A 127 22.45 4.41 -1.72
CA VAL A 127 22.71 5.82 -1.46
C VAL A 127 23.42 5.94 -0.12
N ASN A 128 24.70 6.29 -0.13
CA ASN A 128 25.51 6.43 1.10
C ASN A 128 25.51 5.18 2.00
N GLY A 129 25.48 3.98 1.42
CA GLY A 129 25.54 2.71 2.14
C GLY A 129 24.21 2.21 2.68
N HIS A 130 23.09 2.85 2.34
CA HIS A 130 21.74 2.34 2.65
C HIS A 130 20.91 2.19 1.38
N ARG A 131 19.97 1.24 1.40
CA ARG A 131 19.09 0.96 0.28
C ARG A 131 17.85 1.86 0.30
N GLU A 132 17.65 2.59 -0.78
CA GLU A 132 16.45 3.37 -1.04
C GLU A 132 15.61 2.72 -2.15
N THR A 133 14.31 2.56 -1.94
CA THR A 133 13.38 2.00 -2.95
C THR A 133 12.54 3.12 -3.56
N TRP A 134 12.67 3.31 -4.87
CA TRP A 134 11.96 4.36 -5.59
C TRP A 134 11.14 3.83 -6.76
N PRO A 135 9.89 4.29 -6.95
CA PRO A 135 9.20 4.07 -8.23
C PRO A 135 9.98 4.71 -9.37
N ILE A 136 10.21 4.00 -10.47
CA ILE A 136 11.00 4.47 -11.62
C ILE A 136 10.42 5.77 -12.21
N ARG A 137 9.09 5.92 -12.20
CA ARG A 137 8.40 7.13 -12.68
C ARG A 137 8.37 8.28 -11.67
N SER A 138 8.88 8.09 -10.46
CA SER A 138 8.85 9.12 -9.42
C SER A 138 9.76 10.31 -9.71
N LYS A 139 9.43 11.45 -9.08
CA LYS A 139 10.31 12.65 -9.12
C LYS A 139 11.67 12.36 -8.45
N GLY A 140 11.73 11.49 -7.44
CA GLY A 140 12.95 11.12 -6.73
C GLY A 140 13.93 10.40 -7.66
N PHE A 141 13.50 9.33 -8.31
CA PHE A 141 14.32 8.56 -9.22
C PHE A 141 14.80 9.40 -10.43
N ARG A 142 13.92 10.23 -10.99
CA ARG A 142 14.31 11.17 -12.08
C ARG A 142 15.42 12.13 -11.64
N ARG A 143 15.32 12.72 -10.43
CA ARG A 143 16.34 13.63 -9.90
C ARG A 143 17.67 12.90 -9.67
N TRP A 144 17.62 11.69 -9.11
CA TRP A 144 18.80 10.85 -8.91
C TRP A 144 19.49 10.56 -10.25
N LEU A 145 18.76 10.11 -11.26
CA LEU A 145 19.30 9.77 -12.57
C LEU A 145 19.86 11.01 -13.30
N THR A 146 19.16 12.15 -13.21
CA THR A 146 19.64 13.43 -13.77
C THR A 146 20.94 13.89 -13.10
N ARG A 147 21.05 13.74 -11.77
CA ARG A 147 22.27 14.07 -11.02
C ARG A 147 23.43 13.18 -11.45
N ARG A 148 23.24 11.87 -11.56
CA ARG A 148 24.26 10.92 -12.04
C ARG A 148 24.74 11.27 -13.45
N PHE A 149 23.83 11.67 -14.34
CA PHE A 149 24.18 12.11 -15.67
C PHE A 149 25.03 13.38 -15.64
N TYR A 150 24.67 14.37 -14.84
CA TYR A 150 25.44 15.59 -14.66
C TYR A 150 26.84 15.32 -14.10
N GLU A 151 26.96 14.48 -13.10
CA GLU A 151 28.25 14.07 -12.50
C GLU A 151 29.15 13.36 -13.52
N ALA A 152 28.58 12.59 -14.45
CA ALA A 152 29.34 11.86 -15.47
C ALA A 152 29.70 12.69 -16.71
N THR A 153 28.86 13.67 -17.10
CA THR A 153 29.01 14.36 -18.41
C THR A 153 29.23 15.86 -18.28
N GLY A 154 29.03 16.47 -17.11
CA GLY A 154 29.07 17.91 -16.89
C GLY A 154 27.89 18.68 -17.48
N GLY A 155 26.94 17.99 -18.14
CA GLY A 155 25.79 18.60 -18.83
C GLY A 155 24.45 18.08 -18.29
N ALA A 156 23.34 18.70 -18.72
CA ALA A 156 22.00 18.23 -18.40
C ALA A 156 21.46 17.34 -19.53
N PRO A 157 20.76 16.23 -19.20
CA PRO A 157 20.10 15.42 -20.22
C PRO A 157 18.89 16.15 -20.79
N SER A 158 18.55 15.90 -22.06
CA SER A 158 17.28 16.35 -22.60
C SER A 158 16.10 15.62 -21.97
N SER A 159 14.95 16.27 -21.92
CA SER A 159 13.72 15.66 -21.39
C SER A 159 13.34 14.39 -22.15
N GLU A 160 13.56 14.36 -23.46
CA GLU A 160 13.28 13.24 -24.34
C GLU A 160 14.23 12.05 -24.07
N ALA A 161 15.53 12.30 -23.91
CA ALA A 161 16.49 11.27 -23.54
C ALA A 161 16.19 10.67 -22.18
N LEU A 162 15.83 11.50 -21.20
CA LEU A 162 15.45 11.04 -19.86
C LEU A 162 14.18 10.17 -19.92
N GLN A 163 13.17 10.58 -20.70
CA GLN A 163 11.93 9.79 -20.85
C GLN A 163 12.20 8.45 -21.55
N SER A 164 13.02 8.43 -22.59
CA SER A 164 13.43 7.21 -23.29
C SER A 164 14.19 6.26 -22.37
N ALA A 165 15.12 6.77 -21.57
CA ALA A 165 15.85 5.98 -20.59
C ALA A 165 14.91 5.37 -19.52
N LEU A 166 13.96 6.15 -18.99
CA LEU A 166 12.99 5.65 -18.02
C LEU A 166 12.11 4.53 -18.60
N ASN A 167 11.72 4.63 -19.88
CA ASN A 167 10.97 3.56 -20.55
C ASN A 167 11.77 2.25 -20.63
N VAL A 168 13.07 2.34 -20.95
CA VAL A 168 13.96 1.17 -21.01
C VAL A 168 14.17 0.57 -19.61
N ILE A 169 14.40 1.41 -18.59
CA ILE A 169 14.61 0.94 -17.21
C ILE A 169 13.34 0.26 -16.67
N GLU A 170 12.16 0.81 -16.96
CA GLU A 170 10.88 0.22 -16.59
C GLU A 170 10.63 -1.11 -17.30
N ALA A 171 10.94 -1.21 -18.61
CA ALA A 171 10.89 -2.47 -19.33
C ALA A 171 11.81 -3.53 -18.70
N LYS A 172 13.04 -3.15 -18.32
CA LYS A 172 13.94 -4.06 -17.58
C LYS A 172 13.36 -4.49 -16.24
N ALA A 173 12.72 -3.59 -15.51
CA ALA A 173 12.07 -3.94 -14.25
C ALA A 173 10.98 -5.01 -14.43
N HIS A 174 10.24 -4.95 -15.54
CA HIS A 174 9.15 -5.89 -15.83
C HIS A 174 9.61 -7.23 -16.40
N PHE A 175 10.58 -7.21 -17.32
CA PHE A 175 10.95 -8.41 -18.08
C PHE A 175 12.19 -9.12 -17.53
N ASP A 176 13.10 -8.37 -16.91
CA ASP A 176 14.37 -8.90 -16.42
C ASP A 176 14.43 -8.90 -14.88
N GLY A 177 13.65 -8.04 -14.22
CA GLY A 177 13.64 -7.87 -12.77
C GLY A 177 12.69 -8.83 -12.06
N PRO A 178 12.97 -9.18 -10.78
CA PRO A 178 12.10 -10.01 -9.98
C PRO A 178 10.82 -9.29 -9.58
N GLU A 179 9.75 -10.05 -9.28
CA GLU A 179 8.57 -9.52 -8.60
C GLU A 179 8.83 -9.40 -7.10
N ARG A 180 8.58 -8.22 -6.51
CA ARG A 180 8.75 -7.95 -5.07
C ARG A 180 7.61 -7.11 -4.53
N HIS A 181 7.09 -7.46 -3.37
CA HIS A 181 6.12 -6.63 -2.66
C HIS A 181 6.76 -5.33 -2.15
N VAL A 182 6.04 -4.22 -2.30
CA VAL A 182 6.44 -2.90 -1.79
C VAL A 182 5.39 -2.41 -0.80
N HIS A 183 5.83 -2.11 0.42
CA HIS A 183 4.97 -1.76 1.53
C HIS A 183 4.97 -0.25 1.82
N ILE A 184 3.99 0.20 2.57
CA ILE A 184 3.93 1.56 3.11
C ILE A 184 3.90 1.45 4.62
N ARG A 185 4.87 2.01 5.31
CA ARG A 185 5.05 2.04 6.76
C ARG A 185 5.28 0.66 7.39
N ILE A 186 4.50 -0.36 7.07
CA ILE A 186 4.61 -1.68 7.65
C ILE A 186 4.62 -2.76 6.57
N GLY A 187 5.46 -3.78 6.73
CA GLY A 187 5.55 -4.92 5.84
C GLY A 187 5.87 -6.20 6.60
N GLY A 188 5.40 -7.33 6.09
CA GLY A 188 5.68 -8.67 6.63
C GLY A 188 6.63 -9.44 5.74
N PHE A 189 7.55 -10.19 6.33
CA PHE A 189 8.43 -11.12 5.64
C PHE A 189 8.84 -12.27 6.56
N GLU A 190 8.64 -13.50 6.11
CA GLU A 190 9.01 -14.72 6.85
C GLU A 190 8.54 -14.76 8.32
N GLY A 191 7.29 -14.34 8.57
CA GLY A 191 6.69 -14.34 9.90
C GLY A 191 7.17 -13.20 10.81
N ARG A 192 7.95 -12.26 10.30
CA ARG A 192 8.38 -11.04 10.98
C ARG A 192 7.67 -9.83 10.43
N LEU A 193 7.53 -8.81 11.28
CA LEU A 193 7.01 -7.51 10.89
C LEU A 193 8.17 -6.50 10.81
N TYR A 194 8.06 -5.58 9.88
CA TYR A 194 9.02 -4.52 9.68
C TYR A 194 8.29 -3.18 9.66
N LEU A 195 8.64 -2.28 10.58
CA LEU A 195 8.10 -0.93 10.66
C LEU A 195 9.11 0.07 10.11
N ASP A 196 8.81 0.71 8.97
CA ASP A 196 9.66 1.75 8.39
C ASP A 196 9.71 2.98 9.29
N LEU A 197 10.89 3.31 9.79
CA LEU A 197 11.09 4.55 10.56
C LEU A 197 10.97 5.80 9.68
N ALA A 198 11.03 5.66 8.38
CA ALA A 198 11.03 6.75 7.40
C ALA A 198 12.08 7.83 7.69
N ASP A 199 13.17 7.47 8.35
CA ASP A 199 14.32 8.32 8.61
C ASP A 199 15.22 8.46 7.36
N ASN A 200 16.23 9.31 7.43
CA ASN A 200 17.12 9.59 6.31
C ASN A 200 18.03 8.41 5.94
N THR A 201 18.17 7.41 6.82
CA THR A 201 19.00 6.22 6.63
C THR A 201 18.19 4.97 6.28
N TRP A 202 16.89 5.11 6.05
CA TRP A 202 16.00 4.02 5.63
C TRP A 202 15.98 2.81 6.57
N ARG A 203 16.17 3.06 7.87
CA ARG A 203 16.07 2.01 8.89
C ARG A 203 14.63 1.59 9.11
N ALA A 204 14.48 0.36 9.57
CA ALA A 204 13.21 -0.18 10.02
C ALA A 204 13.37 -0.82 11.41
N VAL A 205 12.24 -1.00 12.10
CA VAL A 205 12.19 -1.87 13.27
C VAL A 205 11.76 -3.25 12.79
N GLU A 206 12.61 -4.25 12.99
CA GLU A 206 12.27 -5.65 12.82
C GLU A 206 11.65 -6.16 14.11
N ILE A 207 10.51 -6.86 13.99
CA ILE A 207 9.72 -7.34 15.14
C ILE A 207 9.41 -8.83 14.90
N ASP A 208 9.74 -9.67 15.86
CA ASP A 208 9.40 -11.10 15.83
C ASP A 208 8.90 -11.58 17.21
N ALA A 209 8.63 -12.86 17.36
CA ALA A 209 8.13 -13.44 18.61
C ALA A 209 9.15 -13.43 19.75
N THR A 210 10.41 -13.03 19.51
CA THR A 210 11.50 -13.00 20.49
C THR A 210 11.84 -11.59 20.95
N GLY A 211 11.48 -10.56 20.18
CA GLY A 211 11.76 -9.17 20.47
C GLY A 211 11.70 -8.28 19.24
N TRP A 212 12.11 -7.04 19.42
CA TRP A 212 12.25 -6.09 18.33
C TRP A 212 13.61 -5.38 18.37
N ARG A 213 14.09 -4.96 17.18
CA ARG A 213 15.35 -4.23 17.03
C ARG A 213 15.31 -3.32 15.81
N VAL A 214 16.08 -2.22 15.87
CA VAL A 214 16.28 -1.38 14.69
C VAL A 214 17.31 -2.03 13.78
N VAL A 215 16.97 -2.15 12.48
CA VAL A 215 17.81 -2.77 11.47
C VAL A 215 18.05 -1.81 10.31
N GLU A 216 19.27 -1.89 9.76
CA GLU A 216 19.64 -1.28 8.50
C GLU A 216 19.35 -2.27 7.35
N ASN A 217 18.95 -1.78 6.19
CA ASN A 217 18.68 -2.60 5.01
C ASN A 217 17.70 -3.78 5.25
N PRO A 218 16.46 -3.54 5.71
CA PRO A 218 15.47 -4.60 5.95
C PRO A 218 15.22 -5.43 4.68
N PRO A 219 14.83 -6.73 4.77
CA PRO A 219 14.56 -7.57 3.61
C PRO A 219 13.33 -7.11 2.80
N VAL A 220 12.43 -6.38 3.43
CA VAL A 220 11.24 -5.77 2.80
C VAL A 220 11.59 -4.46 2.08
N ARG A 221 10.74 -4.05 1.13
CA ARG A 221 10.86 -2.78 0.41
C ARG A 221 9.76 -1.84 0.84
N PHE A 222 10.16 -0.59 1.12
CA PHE A 222 9.22 0.45 1.51
C PHE A 222 9.16 1.56 0.47
N ARG A 223 7.94 1.98 0.13
CA ARG A 223 7.70 3.18 -0.65
C ARG A 223 7.35 4.33 0.29
N ARG A 224 8.11 5.40 0.24
CA ARG A 224 7.86 6.62 1.00
C ARG A 224 7.08 7.62 0.15
N ALA A 225 5.83 7.85 0.53
CA ALA A 225 4.96 8.82 -0.14
C ALA A 225 5.30 10.25 0.26
N ALA A 226 4.92 11.22 -0.58
CA ALA A 226 5.05 12.63 -0.25
C ALA A 226 4.26 12.95 1.03
N GLY A 227 4.91 13.66 1.95
CA GLY A 227 4.32 14.00 3.25
C GLY A 227 4.53 12.97 4.36
N MET A 228 5.01 11.78 4.08
CA MET A 228 5.40 10.81 5.10
C MET A 228 6.54 11.38 5.96
N GLN A 229 6.42 11.31 7.28
CA GLN A 229 7.40 11.80 8.22
C GLN A 229 8.03 10.66 9.01
N ALA A 230 9.19 10.92 9.60
CA ALA A 230 9.91 9.97 10.42
C ALA A 230 9.15 9.64 11.71
N LEU A 231 9.13 8.35 12.05
CA LEU A 231 8.75 7.89 13.38
C LEU A 231 9.89 8.17 14.37
N SER A 232 9.53 8.33 15.65
CA SER A 232 10.53 8.29 16.72
C SER A 232 11.17 6.91 16.77
N VAL A 233 12.48 6.85 17.03
CA VAL A 233 13.14 5.58 17.30
C VAL A 233 12.59 5.03 18.62
N PRO A 234 11.99 3.82 18.64
CA PRO A 234 11.39 3.26 19.85
C PRO A 234 12.44 2.99 20.93
N VAL A 235 12.04 3.11 22.19
CA VAL A 235 12.86 2.87 23.37
C VAL A 235 12.20 1.78 24.23
N THR A 236 12.99 0.82 24.70
CA THR A 236 12.52 -0.26 25.57
C THR A 236 12.17 0.23 26.97
N GLY A 237 11.35 -0.55 27.71
CA GLY A 237 11.00 -0.26 29.11
C GLY A 237 9.96 0.84 29.27
N GLY A 238 9.26 1.22 28.20
CA GLY A 238 8.12 2.11 28.26
C GLY A 238 6.86 1.46 28.83
N SER A 239 5.84 2.26 29.08
CA SER A 239 4.51 1.80 29.49
C SER A 239 3.45 2.41 28.59
N ILE A 240 2.43 1.60 28.22
CA ILE A 240 1.28 2.09 27.46
C ILE A 240 0.46 3.12 28.25
N GLU A 241 0.49 3.06 29.57
CA GLU A 241 -0.19 4.04 30.44
C GLU A 241 0.36 5.46 30.29
N ALA A 242 1.62 5.60 29.82
CA ALA A 242 2.19 6.91 29.48
C ALA A 242 1.44 7.63 28.33
N LEU A 243 0.63 6.90 27.54
CA LEU A 243 -0.22 7.48 26.51
C LEU A 243 -1.47 8.18 27.10
N ARG A 244 -1.98 7.68 28.24
CA ARG A 244 -3.24 8.14 28.83
C ARG A 244 -3.33 9.65 29.10
N PRO A 245 -2.30 10.35 29.63
CA PRO A 245 -2.35 11.79 29.87
C PRO A 245 -2.54 12.65 28.63
N PHE A 246 -2.33 12.12 27.44
CA PHE A 246 -2.45 12.82 26.17
C PHE A 246 -3.80 12.60 25.50
N LEU A 247 -4.64 11.72 26.05
CA LEU A 247 -5.92 11.34 25.50
C LEU A 247 -7.06 11.82 26.40
N ASN A 248 -8.13 12.32 25.80
CA ASN A 248 -9.35 12.65 26.54
C ASN A 248 -10.31 11.45 26.56
N VAL A 249 -9.81 10.31 27.03
CA VAL A 249 -10.56 9.05 27.15
C VAL A 249 -10.85 8.81 28.62
N LYS A 250 -12.13 8.68 29.00
CA LYS A 250 -12.54 8.59 30.39
C LYS A 250 -12.68 7.17 30.92
N SER A 251 -13.18 6.25 30.09
CA SER A 251 -13.35 4.85 30.51
C SER A 251 -12.09 4.04 30.22
N ASP A 252 -11.81 3.10 31.09
CA ASP A 252 -10.74 2.13 30.84
C ASP A 252 -11.03 1.27 29.60
N SER A 253 -12.29 0.93 29.37
CA SER A 253 -12.72 0.20 28.18
C SER A 253 -12.39 0.93 26.89
N ASP A 254 -12.63 2.26 26.82
CA ASP A 254 -12.30 3.07 25.65
C ASP A 254 -10.78 3.15 25.42
N PHE A 255 -10.00 3.25 26.50
CA PHE A 255 -8.55 3.23 26.43
C PHE A 255 -8.03 1.89 25.89
N VAL A 256 -8.56 0.79 26.43
CA VAL A 256 -8.24 -0.57 25.95
C VAL A 256 -8.53 -0.74 24.47
N LEU A 257 -9.69 -0.28 24.00
CA LEU A 257 -10.07 -0.37 22.58
C LEU A 257 -9.18 0.51 21.68
N LEU A 258 -8.81 1.70 22.15
CA LEU A 258 -7.91 2.58 21.42
C LEU A 258 -6.52 1.94 21.26
N VAL A 259 -5.98 1.37 22.33
CA VAL A 259 -4.68 0.67 22.29
C VAL A 259 -4.76 -0.59 21.44
N ALA A 260 -5.82 -1.37 21.57
CA ALA A 260 -6.04 -2.56 20.73
C ALA A 260 -6.11 -2.19 19.23
N TRP A 261 -6.74 -1.06 18.90
CA TRP A 261 -6.72 -0.53 17.55
C TRP A 261 -5.30 -0.12 17.11
N ALA A 262 -4.53 0.55 17.96
CA ALA A 262 -3.15 0.91 17.67
C ALA A 262 -2.26 -0.33 17.41
N LEU A 263 -2.45 -1.40 18.18
CA LEU A 263 -1.79 -2.70 17.97
C LEU A 263 -2.20 -3.35 16.63
N ALA A 264 -3.47 -3.20 16.23
CA ALA A 264 -3.91 -3.68 14.92
C ALA A 264 -3.25 -2.92 13.78
N VAL A 265 -3.06 -1.60 13.92
CA VAL A 265 -2.36 -0.76 12.94
C VAL A 265 -0.92 -1.22 12.70
N LEU A 266 -0.27 -1.81 13.71
CA LEU A 266 1.09 -2.34 13.62
C LEU A 266 1.17 -3.75 13.00
N ARG A 267 0.12 -4.25 12.36
CA ARG A 267 0.12 -5.47 11.53
C ARG A 267 0.39 -5.14 10.06
N ASP A 268 0.94 -6.10 9.34
CA ASP A 268 1.20 -6.01 7.91
C ASP A 268 -0.04 -6.20 7.03
N ARG A 269 -1.13 -6.74 7.63
CA ARG A 269 -2.39 -7.06 6.94
C ARG A 269 -3.61 -6.87 7.85
N GLY A 270 -4.74 -6.52 7.22
CA GLY A 270 -6.04 -6.43 7.87
C GLY A 270 -6.62 -7.81 8.30
N PRO A 271 -7.87 -7.82 8.71
CA PRO A 271 -8.77 -6.66 8.76
C PRO A 271 -8.41 -5.67 9.87
N TYR A 272 -8.69 -4.37 9.59
CA TYR A 272 -8.54 -3.30 10.58
C TYR A 272 -9.90 -2.71 10.90
N PRO A 273 -10.36 -2.69 12.16
CA PRO A 273 -11.61 -2.01 12.49
C PRO A 273 -11.51 -0.51 12.22
N VAL A 274 -12.58 0.08 11.71
CA VAL A 274 -12.68 1.52 11.53
C VAL A 274 -12.87 2.16 12.91
N MET A 275 -11.99 3.04 13.32
CA MET A 275 -12.18 3.79 14.56
C MET A 275 -13.06 5.00 14.30
N VAL A 276 -14.14 5.14 15.05
CA VAL A 276 -15.10 6.24 14.96
C VAL A 276 -15.08 7.02 16.26
N LEU A 277 -14.61 8.27 16.16
CA LEU A 277 -14.57 9.21 17.30
C LEU A 277 -15.75 10.17 17.20
N SER A 278 -16.62 10.17 18.18
CA SER A 278 -17.73 11.09 18.34
C SER A 278 -17.56 11.95 19.59
N GLY A 279 -18.33 13.02 19.69
CA GLY A 279 -18.35 13.89 20.86
C GLY A 279 -18.61 15.34 20.49
N GLU A 280 -18.95 16.15 21.48
CA GLU A 280 -19.24 17.57 21.33
C GLU A 280 -18.00 18.38 20.92
N GLN A 281 -18.22 19.62 20.51
CA GLN A 281 -17.13 20.56 20.28
C GLN A 281 -16.32 20.78 21.57
N GLY A 282 -15.00 20.84 21.46
CA GLY A 282 -14.12 21.01 22.62
C GLY A 282 -13.77 19.72 23.37
N SER A 283 -14.05 18.54 22.81
CA SER A 283 -13.68 17.25 23.38
C SER A 283 -12.31 16.71 22.92
N ALA A 284 -11.49 17.50 22.24
CA ALA A 284 -10.15 17.17 21.74
C ALA A 284 -10.08 15.98 20.76
N LYS A 285 -11.12 15.74 19.97
CA LYS A 285 -11.13 14.66 18.95
C LYS A 285 -9.99 14.79 17.93
N SER A 286 -9.81 15.98 17.34
CA SER A 286 -8.78 16.24 16.34
C SER A 286 -7.36 16.10 16.94
N THR A 287 -7.18 16.48 18.21
CA THR A 287 -5.92 16.29 18.95
C THR A 287 -5.62 14.81 19.13
N LEU A 288 -6.60 14.00 19.54
CA LEU A 288 -6.45 12.55 19.67
C LEU A 288 -6.08 11.91 18.32
N LEU A 289 -6.75 12.29 17.24
CA LEU A 289 -6.37 11.83 15.89
C LEU A 289 -4.92 12.17 15.56
N ALA A 290 -4.51 13.42 15.82
CA ALA A 290 -3.16 13.88 15.52
C ALA A 290 -2.11 13.13 16.34
N ILE A 291 -2.36 12.82 17.61
CA ILE A 291 -1.52 12.02 18.49
C ILE A 291 -1.37 10.61 17.93
N LEU A 292 -2.46 9.92 17.60
CA LEU A 292 -2.42 8.57 17.03
C LEU A 292 -1.67 8.56 15.68
N ARG A 293 -1.92 9.56 14.83
CA ARG A 293 -1.19 9.71 13.57
C ARG A 293 0.30 9.92 13.81
N SER A 294 0.67 10.79 14.74
CA SER A 294 2.07 11.04 15.08
C SER A 294 2.77 9.79 15.63
N LEU A 295 2.06 8.99 16.42
CA LEU A 295 2.59 7.77 17.03
C LEU A 295 2.80 6.63 16.01
N LEU A 296 1.87 6.46 15.05
CA LEU A 296 1.79 5.25 14.22
C LEU A 296 2.19 5.48 12.75
N ASP A 297 1.82 6.64 12.18
CA ASP A 297 2.08 6.97 10.77
C ASP A 297 2.11 8.50 10.57
N PRO A 298 3.14 9.21 11.09
CA PRO A 298 3.25 10.66 11.02
C PRO A 298 3.29 11.16 9.57
N ASN A 299 2.62 12.29 9.34
CA ASN A 299 2.49 12.90 8.02
C ASN A 299 2.40 14.42 8.14
N THR A 300 2.88 15.16 7.14
CA THR A 300 2.78 16.64 7.08
C THR A 300 1.34 17.14 7.03
N ALA A 301 0.40 16.30 6.56
CA ALA A 301 -1.03 16.54 6.62
C ALA A 301 -1.69 15.39 7.41
N PRO A 302 -1.60 15.42 8.75
CA PRO A 302 -2.05 14.31 9.60
C PRO A 302 -3.55 14.06 9.50
N LEU A 303 -4.33 15.12 9.35
CA LEU A 303 -5.79 15.09 9.26
C LEU A 303 -6.24 15.59 7.89
N ARG A 304 -7.26 14.94 7.33
CA ARG A 304 -7.79 15.26 6.00
C ARG A 304 -9.30 15.35 6.04
N ALA A 305 -9.87 16.16 5.17
CA ALA A 305 -11.31 16.10 4.90
C ALA A 305 -11.64 14.78 4.17
N LEU A 306 -12.88 14.31 4.37
CA LEU A 306 -13.38 13.13 3.67
C LEU A 306 -13.41 13.40 2.15
N PRO A 307 -12.87 12.52 1.31
CA PRO A 307 -12.90 12.69 -0.14
C PRO A 307 -14.32 12.73 -0.70
N ARG A 308 -14.49 13.37 -1.84
CA ARG A 308 -15.79 13.45 -2.53
C ARG A 308 -15.98 12.34 -3.57
N GLU A 309 -14.91 11.69 -3.97
CA GLU A 309 -14.88 10.64 -4.99
C GLU A 309 -14.10 9.43 -4.52
N ASP A 310 -14.49 8.23 -4.95
CA ASP A 310 -13.82 6.95 -4.66
C ASP A 310 -12.33 7.01 -5.02
N ARG A 311 -12.00 7.60 -6.16
CA ARG A 311 -10.64 7.72 -6.64
C ARG A 311 -9.71 8.44 -5.67
N ASP A 312 -10.17 9.53 -5.09
CA ASP A 312 -9.35 10.32 -4.14
C ASP A 312 -9.11 9.55 -2.84
N LEU A 313 -10.09 8.72 -2.43
CA LEU A 313 -9.93 7.83 -1.29
C LEU A 313 -8.87 6.75 -1.57
N PHE A 314 -8.82 6.20 -2.80
CA PHE A 314 -7.78 5.26 -3.20
C PHE A 314 -6.40 5.89 -3.31
N ILE A 315 -6.31 7.10 -3.86
CA ILE A 315 -5.05 7.86 -3.87
C ILE A 315 -4.56 8.08 -2.43
N ALA A 316 -5.45 8.41 -1.50
CA ALA A 316 -5.09 8.54 -0.09
C ALA A 316 -4.61 7.21 0.50
N ALA A 317 -5.32 6.09 0.23
CA ALA A 317 -4.98 4.75 0.68
C ALA A 317 -3.67 4.22 0.06
N SER A 318 -3.38 4.60 -1.18
CA SER A 318 -2.12 4.29 -1.85
C SER A 318 -0.93 5.08 -1.31
N ASN A 319 -1.14 6.21 -0.61
CA ASN A 319 -0.08 7.10 -0.15
C ASN A 319 0.05 7.22 1.38
N GLY A 320 -0.73 6.46 2.14
CA GLY A 320 -0.67 6.42 3.59
C GLY A 320 -1.01 5.05 4.13
N HIS A 321 -0.46 4.70 5.27
CA HIS A 321 -0.82 3.49 5.99
C HIS A 321 -2.10 3.74 6.79
N VAL A 322 -2.15 4.79 7.62
CA VAL A 322 -3.34 5.20 8.37
C VAL A 322 -4.07 6.32 7.64
N LEU A 323 -5.39 6.21 7.49
CA LEU A 323 -6.25 7.24 6.94
C LEU A 323 -7.04 7.91 8.07
N ALA A 324 -6.82 9.19 8.30
CA ALA A 324 -7.50 9.96 9.34
C ALA A 324 -8.33 11.08 8.71
N PHE A 325 -9.66 10.98 8.87
CA PHE A 325 -10.61 11.94 8.35
C PHE A 325 -11.24 12.73 9.48
N ASP A 326 -11.09 14.03 9.42
CA ASP A 326 -11.57 14.97 10.44
C ASP A 326 -12.84 15.69 9.99
N ASN A 327 -13.68 16.05 10.96
CA ASN A 327 -14.92 16.82 10.77
C ASN A 327 -15.89 16.16 9.78
N VAL A 328 -16.13 14.87 9.95
CA VAL A 328 -17.07 14.09 9.15
C VAL A 328 -18.48 14.32 9.65
N SER A 329 -19.37 14.87 8.81
CA SER A 329 -20.77 15.17 9.14
C SER A 329 -21.77 14.09 8.67
N GLY A 330 -21.28 12.94 8.22
CA GLY A 330 -22.05 11.79 7.74
C GLY A 330 -21.35 11.09 6.59
N LEU A 331 -21.75 9.84 6.30
CA LEU A 331 -21.17 9.03 5.26
C LEU A 331 -22.19 8.78 4.14
N PRO A 332 -21.92 9.22 2.90
CA PRO A 332 -22.62 8.72 1.72
C PRO A 332 -22.54 7.19 1.63
N GLU A 333 -23.54 6.56 1.01
CA GLU A 333 -23.59 5.09 0.91
C GLU A 333 -22.33 4.50 0.28
N TRP A 334 -21.84 5.09 -0.80
CA TRP A 334 -20.66 4.62 -1.51
C TRP A 334 -19.37 4.70 -0.65
N ILE A 335 -19.19 5.76 0.17
CA ILE A 335 -18.07 5.86 1.10
C ILE A 335 -18.15 4.77 2.17
N SER A 336 -19.33 4.52 2.72
CA SER A 336 -19.54 3.45 3.69
C SER A 336 -19.15 2.08 3.12
N ASP A 337 -19.52 1.79 1.87
CA ASP A 337 -19.16 0.55 1.19
C ASP A 337 -17.65 0.46 0.92
N THR A 338 -17.04 1.58 0.55
CA THR A 338 -15.60 1.66 0.30
C THR A 338 -14.79 1.52 1.59
N LEU A 339 -15.24 2.13 2.69
CA LEU A 339 -14.60 1.97 4.01
C LEU A 339 -14.69 0.51 4.49
N CYS A 340 -15.82 -0.17 4.27
CA CYS A 340 -15.94 -1.60 4.57
C CYS A 340 -14.89 -2.43 3.82
N ARG A 341 -14.64 -2.13 2.54
CA ARG A 341 -13.62 -2.81 1.73
C ARG A 341 -12.21 -2.48 2.20
N LEU A 342 -11.91 -1.21 2.47
CA LEU A 342 -10.61 -0.80 3.02
C LEU A 342 -10.33 -1.41 4.40
N ALA A 343 -11.35 -1.59 5.22
CA ALA A 343 -11.20 -2.21 6.54
C ALA A 343 -10.85 -3.70 6.47
N THR A 344 -11.36 -4.43 5.47
CA THR A 344 -11.26 -5.91 5.42
C THR A 344 -10.32 -6.44 4.34
N GLY A 345 -9.80 -5.59 3.45
CA GLY A 345 -9.07 -6.01 2.27
C GLY A 345 -10.03 -6.54 1.20
N GLY A 346 -10.39 -5.72 0.26
CA GLY A 346 -11.18 -6.10 -0.91
C GLY A 346 -10.65 -5.35 -2.09
N GLY A 347 -10.26 -6.09 -3.13
CA GLY A 347 -9.70 -5.52 -4.34
C GLY A 347 -10.62 -4.45 -4.95
N PHE A 348 -10.01 -3.37 -5.39
CA PHE A 348 -10.65 -2.31 -6.16
C PHE A 348 -10.04 -2.25 -7.54
N ALA A 349 -10.90 -2.20 -8.54
CA ALA A 349 -10.51 -1.86 -9.89
C ALA A 349 -10.86 -0.40 -10.14
N VAL A 350 -9.86 0.43 -10.40
CA VAL A 350 -10.06 1.81 -10.85
C VAL A 350 -9.50 1.92 -12.26
N ARG A 351 -10.31 2.45 -13.18
CA ARG A 351 -9.87 2.68 -14.55
C ARG A 351 -8.69 3.65 -14.59
N GLN A 352 -7.60 3.25 -15.25
CA GLN A 352 -6.46 4.11 -15.45
C GLN A 352 -6.82 5.25 -16.43
N LEU A 353 -6.44 6.48 -16.09
CA LEU A 353 -6.66 7.62 -17.00
C LEU A 353 -5.76 7.48 -18.23
N TYR A 354 -6.34 7.76 -19.40
CA TYR A 354 -5.69 7.75 -20.72
C TYR A 354 -5.37 6.35 -21.30
N THR A 355 -5.93 5.28 -20.72
CA THR A 355 -5.90 3.94 -21.32
C THR A 355 -7.33 3.41 -21.44
N ASP A 356 -7.69 2.78 -22.57
CA ASP A 356 -9.06 2.32 -22.83
C ASP A 356 -9.39 0.99 -22.15
N HIS A 357 -8.36 0.21 -21.74
CA HIS A 357 -8.54 -1.16 -21.23
C HIS A 357 -7.79 -1.48 -19.94
N ASP A 358 -6.95 -0.56 -19.41
CA ASP A 358 -6.15 -0.84 -18.23
C ASP A 358 -6.87 -0.43 -16.94
N GLU A 359 -7.04 -1.39 -16.03
CA GLU A 359 -7.52 -1.18 -14.67
C GLU A 359 -6.34 -1.24 -13.70
N VAL A 360 -6.27 -0.28 -12.79
CA VAL A 360 -5.38 -0.38 -11.63
C VAL A 360 -6.11 -1.17 -10.55
N LEU A 361 -5.61 -2.36 -10.27
CA LEU A 361 -6.08 -3.18 -9.16
C LEU A 361 -5.42 -2.69 -7.87
N PHE A 362 -6.22 -2.20 -6.94
CA PHE A 362 -5.77 -1.83 -5.62
C PHE A 362 -6.29 -2.87 -4.62
N ASP A 363 -5.39 -3.68 -4.08
CA ASP A 363 -5.70 -4.65 -3.03
C ASP A 363 -4.91 -4.30 -1.77
N ALA A 364 -5.49 -3.48 -0.93
CA ALA A 364 -4.90 -3.20 0.37
C ALA A 364 -5.96 -2.86 1.41
N ALA A 365 -5.86 -3.49 2.58
CA ALA A 365 -6.53 -3.02 3.78
C ALA A 365 -5.77 -1.83 4.39
N ARG A 366 -6.52 -0.86 4.93
CA ARG A 366 -5.94 0.32 5.60
C ARG A 366 -6.68 0.61 6.90
N PRO A 367 -5.96 0.89 8.00
CA PRO A 367 -6.56 1.44 9.20
C PRO A 367 -7.18 2.81 8.92
N VAL A 368 -8.42 3.00 9.36
CA VAL A 368 -9.18 4.24 9.15
C VAL A 368 -9.65 4.79 10.47
N ILE A 369 -9.53 6.09 10.66
CA ILE A 369 -10.13 6.85 11.76
C ILE A 369 -11.05 7.92 11.19
N LEU A 370 -12.27 7.97 11.70
CA LEU A 370 -13.28 8.97 11.39
C LEU A 370 -13.55 9.80 12.65
N ASN A 371 -13.61 11.11 12.51
CA ASN A 371 -13.94 12.02 13.59
C ASN A 371 -15.11 12.93 13.18
N GLY A 372 -16.13 13.05 14.04
CA GLY A 372 -17.27 13.95 13.83
C GLY A 372 -18.02 14.29 15.11
N ILE A 373 -19.07 15.10 14.96
CA ILE A 373 -19.90 15.58 16.09
C ILE A 373 -21.12 14.67 16.27
N GLU A 374 -21.74 14.26 15.15
CA GLU A 374 -22.97 13.44 15.12
C GLU A 374 -22.66 11.97 14.84
N GLU A 375 -23.70 11.14 14.85
CA GLU A 375 -23.62 9.73 14.42
C GLU A 375 -23.15 9.64 12.96
N ILE A 376 -21.87 9.31 12.79
CA ILE A 376 -21.22 9.25 11.48
C ILE A 376 -21.65 7.98 10.73
N VAL A 377 -21.83 6.87 11.47
CA VAL A 377 -22.06 5.53 10.92
C VAL A 377 -23.51 5.11 11.12
N ASN A 378 -24.28 5.09 10.02
CA ASN A 378 -25.71 4.74 10.03
C ASN A 378 -26.01 3.37 9.40
N ARG A 379 -24.98 2.69 8.84
CA ARG A 379 -25.16 1.40 8.16
C ARG A 379 -24.65 0.25 9.02
N PRO A 380 -25.46 -0.81 9.23
CA PRO A 380 -25.09 -1.94 10.06
C PRO A 380 -23.80 -2.63 9.62
N ASP A 381 -23.54 -2.67 8.30
CA ASP A 381 -22.37 -3.36 7.74
C ASP A 381 -21.04 -2.69 8.12
N LEU A 382 -21.00 -1.37 8.15
CA LEU A 382 -19.85 -0.62 8.63
C LEU A 382 -19.77 -0.62 10.16
N ALA A 383 -20.91 -0.55 10.85
CA ALA A 383 -20.96 -0.60 12.32
C ALA A 383 -20.39 -1.91 12.87
N ASP A 384 -20.64 -3.04 12.20
CA ASP A 384 -20.09 -4.34 12.55
C ASP A 384 -18.56 -4.44 12.38
N ARG A 385 -17.95 -3.45 11.73
CA ARG A 385 -16.52 -3.35 11.47
C ARG A 385 -15.87 -2.14 12.13
N ALA A 386 -16.58 -1.48 13.04
CA ALA A 386 -16.14 -0.25 13.67
C ALA A 386 -15.96 -0.41 15.19
N LEU A 387 -15.10 0.42 15.76
CA LEU A 387 -14.98 0.71 17.18
C LEU A 387 -15.47 2.13 17.42
N PHE A 388 -16.38 2.31 18.35
CA PHE A 388 -16.98 3.60 18.65
C PHE A 388 -16.46 4.13 19.98
N LEU A 389 -15.92 5.35 19.95
CA LEU A 389 -15.40 6.05 21.11
C LEU A 389 -16.06 7.42 21.20
N THR A 390 -16.68 7.70 22.34
CA THR A 390 -17.36 8.98 22.58
C THR A 390 -16.59 9.82 23.58
N LEU A 391 -15.99 10.92 23.09
CA LEU A 391 -15.22 11.83 23.93
C LEU A 391 -16.11 12.88 24.58
N GLN A 392 -15.90 13.12 25.86
CA GLN A 392 -16.63 14.15 26.60
C GLN A 392 -15.95 15.53 26.44
N PRO A 393 -16.68 16.63 26.53
CA PRO A 393 -16.09 17.95 26.54
C PRO A 393 -15.05 18.13 27.67
N ILE A 394 -13.93 18.79 27.36
CA ILE A 394 -12.93 19.14 28.38
C ILE A 394 -13.39 20.41 29.07
N SER A 395 -13.50 20.36 30.40
CA SER A 395 -13.79 21.54 31.21
C SER A 395 -12.67 22.59 31.09
N GLU A 396 -13.00 23.84 31.25
CA GLU A 396 -12.03 24.94 31.11
C GLU A 396 -10.81 24.79 32.02
N GLU A 397 -10.99 24.25 33.21
CA GLU A 397 -9.95 24.01 34.21
C GLU A 397 -8.96 22.92 33.81
N HIS A 398 -9.34 22.00 32.91
CA HIS A 398 -8.50 20.87 32.45
C HIS A 398 -7.91 21.11 31.05
N ARG A 399 -8.16 22.26 30.44
CA ARG A 399 -7.55 22.60 29.15
C ARG A 399 -6.06 22.88 29.32
N ARG A 400 -5.26 22.31 28.45
CA ARG A 400 -3.81 22.55 28.40
C ARG A 400 -3.44 23.29 27.12
N PRO A 401 -2.40 24.16 27.14
CA PRO A 401 -1.85 24.73 25.93
C PRO A 401 -1.36 23.62 24.99
N GLU A 402 -1.65 23.75 23.71
CA GLU A 402 -1.29 22.75 22.71
C GLU A 402 0.23 22.51 22.66
N GLN A 403 1.01 23.57 22.77
CA GLN A 403 2.48 23.50 22.77
C GLN A 403 3.04 22.65 23.93
N GLU A 404 2.49 22.78 25.13
CA GLU A 404 2.89 21.99 26.30
C GLU A 404 2.51 20.51 26.13
N LEU A 405 1.30 20.25 25.61
CA LEU A 405 0.83 18.89 25.32
C LEU A 405 1.77 18.18 24.34
N TRP A 406 2.10 18.85 23.22
CA TRP A 406 2.99 18.27 22.21
C TRP A 406 4.42 18.12 22.71
N ALA A 407 4.98 19.05 23.47
CA ALA A 407 6.32 18.94 24.05
C ALA A 407 6.44 17.72 24.98
N ALA A 408 5.44 17.54 25.86
CA ALA A 408 5.37 16.38 26.73
C ALA A 408 5.18 15.06 25.96
N PHE A 409 4.30 15.06 24.94
CA PHE A 409 4.07 13.89 24.11
C PHE A 409 5.33 13.47 23.33
N GLU A 410 6.05 14.41 22.72
CA GLU A 410 7.29 14.12 21.99
C GLU A 410 8.36 13.46 22.87
N THR A 411 8.39 13.79 24.17
CA THR A 411 9.29 13.14 25.14
C THR A 411 8.92 11.69 25.40
N GLU A 412 7.62 11.41 25.54
CA GLU A 412 7.11 10.07 25.87
C GLU A 412 6.90 9.19 24.63
N ARG A 413 6.78 9.77 23.44
CA ARG A 413 6.46 9.07 22.20
C ARG A 413 7.37 7.87 21.88
N PRO A 414 8.72 7.95 22.06
CA PRO A 414 9.60 6.79 21.86
C PRO A 414 9.32 5.63 22.81
N HIS A 415 8.99 5.94 24.07
CA HIS A 415 8.69 4.96 25.11
C HIS A 415 7.31 4.31 24.89
N ILE A 416 6.31 5.11 24.51
CA ILE A 416 4.97 4.61 24.17
C ILE A 416 5.04 3.69 22.94
N LEU A 417 5.80 4.08 21.91
CA LEU A 417 6.00 3.22 20.73
C LEU A 417 6.69 1.92 21.12
N GLY A 418 7.73 1.96 21.97
CA GLY A 418 8.41 0.78 22.48
C GLY A 418 7.44 -0.17 23.20
N ALA A 419 6.58 0.35 24.09
CA ALA A 419 5.57 -0.44 24.80
C ALA A 419 4.56 -1.11 23.84
N LEU A 420 4.13 -0.43 22.77
CA LEU A 420 3.31 -1.04 21.73
C LEU A 420 4.04 -2.16 21.02
N LEU A 421 5.33 -1.99 20.71
CA LEU A 421 6.13 -3.02 20.05
C LEU A 421 6.34 -4.24 20.96
N ASP A 422 6.55 -4.03 22.27
CA ASP A 422 6.63 -5.12 23.24
C ASP A 422 5.33 -5.95 23.26
N ALA A 423 4.17 -5.28 23.19
CA ALA A 423 2.88 -5.97 23.09
C ALA A 423 2.71 -6.71 21.74
N VAL A 424 3.21 -6.15 20.64
CA VAL A 424 3.22 -6.83 19.32
C VAL A 424 4.07 -8.10 19.37
N VAL A 425 5.23 -8.09 20.03
CA VAL A 425 6.08 -9.27 20.24
C VAL A 425 5.32 -10.38 20.94
N VAL A 426 4.62 -10.04 22.04
CA VAL A 426 3.77 -11.00 22.78
C VAL A 426 2.64 -11.51 21.88
N GLY A 427 2.00 -10.61 21.12
CA GLY A 427 0.97 -10.96 20.16
C GLY A 427 1.44 -11.96 19.11
N LEU A 428 2.61 -11.72 18.49
CA LEU A 428 3.21 -12.65 17.51
C LEU A 428 3.49 -14.02 18.11
N LYS A 429 3.93 -14.06 19.38
CA LYS A 429 4.24 -15.30 20.09
C LYS A 429 2.97 -16.10 20.40
N LEU A 430 1.92 -15.45 20.89
CA LEU A 430 0.72 -16.12 21.41
C LEU A 430 -0.37 -16.34 20.34
N LEU A 431 -0.38 -15.58 19.26
CA LEU A 431 -1.42 -15.66 18.21
C LEU A 431 -1.69 -17.08 17.68
N PRO A 432 -0.68 -17.96 17.45
CA PRO A 432 -0.93 -19.32 16.96
C PRO A 432 -1.78 -20.16 17.90
N GLU A 433 -1.72 -19.89 19.20
CA GLU A 433 -2.41 -20.64 20.26
C GLU A 433 -3.68 -19.94 20.73
N THR A 434 -3.85 -18.65 20.41
CA THR A 434 -5.01 -17.86 20.84
C THR A 434 -6.30 -18.37 20.21
N ARG A 435 -7.32 -18.60 21.04
CA ARG A 435 -8.65 -19.06 20.63
C ARG A 435 -9.70 -18.22 21.32
N LEU A 436 -10.80 -17.97 20.62
CA LEU A 436 -12.00 -17.32 21.15
C LEU A 436 -13.18 -18.27 21.00
N GLU A 437 -14.02 -18.38 22.02
CA GLU A 437 -15.23 -19.23 21.99
C GLU A 437 -16.22 -18.79 20.89
N LYS A 438 -16.37 -17.49 20.71
CA LYS A 438 -17.22 -16.88 19.67
C LYS A 438 -16.38 -15.93 18.83
N LEU A 439 -16.40 -16.11 17.52
CA LEU A 439 -15.69 -15.24 16.59
C LEU A 439 -16.61 -14.10 16.14
N PRO A 440 -16.23 -12.84 16.38
CA PRO A 440 -16.96 -11.68 15.88
C PRO A 440 -16.71 -11.50 14.38
N ARG A 441 -17.37 -10.51 13.74
CA ARG A 441 -17.16 -10.21 12.33
C ARG A 441 -15.71 -9.84 12.00
N MET A 442 -15.04 -9.15 12.92
CA MET A 442 -13.62 -8.81 12.84
C MET A 442 -12.78 -9.83 13.62
N ALA A 443 -12.89 -11.12 13.24
CA ALA A 443 -12.29 -12.23 13.99
C ALA A 443 -10.77 -12.08 14.14
N ASP A 444 -10.05 -11.77 13.07
CA ASP A 444 -8.59 -11.66 13.09
C ASP A 444 -8.10 -10.48 13.93
N PHE A 445 -8.87 -9.39 13.98
CA PHE A 445 -8.60 -8.28 14.90
C PHE A 445 -8.79 -8.73 16.35
N ALA A 446 -9.89 -9.41 16.65
CA ALA A 446 -10.18 -9.85 18.00
C ALA A 446 -9.14 -10.87 18.51
N LEU A 447 -8.75 -11.84 17.67
CA LEU A 447 -7.68 -12.80 17.99
C LEU A 447 -6.34 -12.10 18.23
N TRP A 448 -6.00 -11.13 17.39
CA TRP A 448 -4.76 -10.36 17.54
C TRP A 448 -4.71 -9.56 18.83
N ALA A 449 -5.76 -8.79 19.11
CA ALA A 449 -5.81 -7.97 20.32
C ALA A 449 -5.79 -8.83 21.59
N THR A 450 -6.50 -9.98 21.60
CA THR A 450 -6.44 -10.97 22.69
C THR A 450 -5.04 -11.57 22.83
N ALA A 451 -4.34 -11.84 21.73
CA ALA A 451 -2.97 -12.34 21.79
C ALA A 451 -1.96 -11.30 22.36
N CYS A 452 -2.20 -10.02 22.13
CA CYS A 452 -1.36 -8.93 22.67
C CYS A 452 -1.70 -8.59 24.14
N GLU A 453 -2.91 -8.90 24.59
CA GLU A 453 -3.47 -8.51 25.90
C GLU A 453 -2.56 -8.83 27.09
N PRO A 454 -1.94 -10.03 27.21
CA PRO A 454 -1.14 -10.40 28.37
C PRO A 454 0.11 -9.52 28.60
N ALA A 455 0.52 -8.76 27.59
CA ALA A 455 1.60 -7.77 27.75
C ALA A 455 1.14 -6.47 28.44
N LEU A 456 -0.18 -6.20 28.47
CA LEU A 456 -0.74 -4.90 28.82
C LEU A 456 -1.71 -4.98 29.99
N TRP A 457 -2.56 -6.02 30.02
CA TRP A 457 -3.68 -6.14 30.95
C TRP A 457 -3.90 -7.60 31.38
N SER A 458 -4.78 -7.79 32.34
CA SER A 458 -5.26 -9.11 32.72
C SER A 458 -6.16 -9.71 31.64
N ASP A 459 -6.15 -11.05 31.58
CA ASP A 459 -6.93 -11.81 30.59
C ASP A 459 -8.41 -11.44 30.60
N GLY A 460 -8.99 -11.24 29.41
CA GLY A 460 -10.40 -10.92 29.22
C GLY A 460 -10.74 -9.42 29.27
N THR A 461 -9.79 -8.54 29.60
CA THR A 461 -9.99 -7.09 29.66
C THR A 461 -10.39 -6.53 28.29
N PHE A 462 -9.62 -6.87 27.23
CA PHE A 462 -9.95 -6.48 25.86
C PHE A 462 -11.29 -7.06 25.41
N TRP A 463 -11.52 -8.35 25.65
CA TRP A 463 -12.74 -9.00 25.18
C TRP A 463 -14.00 -8.37 25.81
N SER A 464 -13.96 -8.09 27.11
CA SER A 464 -15.05 -7.39 27.81
C SER A 464 -15.30 -6.00 27.21
N ALA A 465 -14.25 -5.20 27.01
CA ALA A 465 -14.36 -3.87 26.41
C ALA A 465 -14.91 -3.94 24.97
N TYR A 466 -14.46 -4.91 24.18
CA TYR A 466 -14.88 -5.07 22.79
C TYR A 466 -16.35 -5.52 22.66
N CYS A 467 -16.77 -6.47 23.47
CA CYS A 467 -18.18 -6.91 23.50
C CYS A 467 -19.10 -5.77 23.93
N GLY A 468 -18.76 -5.04 25.00
CA GLY A 468 -19.54 -3.87 25.44
C GLY A 468 -19.66 -2.82 24.35
N ASN A 469 -18.57 -2.51 23.63
CA ASN A 469 -18.59 -1.54 22.53
C ASN A 469 -19.51 -1.98 21.38
N LEU A 470 -19.52 -3.28 21.04
CA LEU A 470 -20.43 -3.81 20.03
C LEU A 470 -21.91 -3.78 20.48
N GLU A 471 -22.19 -4.04 21.75
CA GLU A 471 -23.53 -3.94 22.32
C GLU A 471 -24.03 -2.50 22.30
N ASP A 472 -23.23 -1.56 22.79
CA ASP A 472 -23.53 -0.12 22.77
C ASP A 472 -23.81 0.40 21.35
N ALA A 473 -22.99 -0.04 20.37
CA ALA A 473 -23.19 0.30 18.97
C ALA A 473 -24.53 -0.23 18.42
N VAL A 474 -24.92 -1.43 18.79
CA VAL A 474 -26.22 -2.01 18.39
C VAL A 474 -27.37 -1.23 19.03
N GLU A 475 -27.28 -0.90 20.31
CA GLU A 475 -28.28 -0.10 21.00
C GLU A 475 -28.44 1.28 20.39
N ALA A 476 -27.34 1.98 20.15
CA ALA A 476 -27.36 3.29 19.49
C ALA A 476 -28.03 3.23 18.10
N MET A 477 -27.73 2.21 17.29
CA MET A 477 -28.35 2.02 15.98
C MET A 477 -29.85 1.70 16.05
N ILE A 478 -30.29 0.99 17.10
CA ILE A 478 -31.73 0.75 17.34
C ILE A 478 -32.41 2.04 17.74
N ASP A 479 -31.80 2.82 18.64
CA ASP A 479 -32.36 4.09 19.12
C ASP A 479 -32.44 5.14 18.01
N ALA A 480 -31.49 5.18 17.11
CA ALA A 480 -31.51 6.05 15.92
C ALA A 480 -32.60 5.65 14.89
N ASN A 481 -33.17 4.45 14.98
CA ASN A 481 -34.15 3.95 14.03
C ASN A 481 -35.54 3.86 14.64
N PRO A 482 -36.47 4.79 14.32
CA PRO A 482 -37.80 4.82 14.93
C PRO A 482 -38.60 3.51 14.80
N ILE A 483 -38.37 2.74 13.71
CA ILE A 483 -39.05 1.46 13.52
C ILE A 483 -38.44 0.40 14.43
N ALA A 484 -37.11 0.37 14.57
CA ALA A 484 -36.46 -0.60 15.45
C ALA A 484 -36.83 -0.33 16.92
N THR A 485 -36.83 0.93 17.35
CA THR A 485 -37.26 1.37 18.69
C THR A 485 -38.70 0.96 18.97
N ALA A 486 -39.63 1.21 18.02
CA ALA A 486 -41.03 0.83 18.17
C ALA A 486 -41.22 -0.72 18.22
N VAL A 487 -40.46 -1.48 17.41
CA VAL A 487 -40.48 -2.96 17.48
C VAL A 487 -39.96 -3.44 18.82
N ARG A 488 -38.84 -2.89 19.33
CA ARG A 488 -38.29 -3.24 20.66
C ARG A 488 -39.32 -2.95 21.75
N ALA A 489 -39.93 -1.76 21.75
CA ALA A 489 -40.96 -1.41 22.72
C ALA A 489 -42.17 -2.36 22.66
N MET A 490 -42.70 -2.66 21.48
CA MET A 490 -43.80 -3.60 21.29
C MET A 490 -43.48 -5.01 21.81
N MET A 491 -42.24 -5.48 21.61
CA MET A 491 -41.82 -6.84 22.02
C MET A 491 -41.39 -6.92 23.48
N THR A 492 -41.28 -5.84 24.22
CA THR A 492 -41.03 -5.84 25.66
C THR A 492 -42.20 -6.52 26.43
N ALA A 493 -43.43 -6.34 25.96
CA ALA A 493 -44.62 -6.92 26.56
C ALA A 493 -45.12 -8.23 25.89
N ARG A 494 -44.41 -8.72 24.87
CA ARG A 494 -44.83 -9.83 24.02
C ARG A 494 -43.65 -10.72 23.63
N THR A 495 -43.85 -12.02 23.58
CA THR A 495 -42.85 -12.96 23.08
C THR A 495 -43.02 -13.24 21.57
N VAL A 496 -44.24 -13.09 21.05
CA VAL A 496 -44.55 -13.32 19.62
C VAL A 496 -45.57 -12.30 19.14
N TRP A 497 -45.37 -11.76 17.94
CA TRP A 497 -46.33 -10.99 17.18
C TRP A 497 -46.44 -11.56 15.74
N THR A 498 -47.69 -11.69 15.23
CA THR A 498 -47.94 -12.19 13.87
C THR A 498 -49.08 -11.41 13.22
N GLY A 499 -48.86 -10.89 12.02
CA GLY A 499 -49.85 -10.11 11.25
C GLY A 499 -49.37 -9.72 9.89
N THR A 500 -50.14 -8.89 9.19
CA THR A 500 -49.74 -8.28 7.91
C THR A 500 -48.87 -7.03 8.15
N ALA A 501 -48.22 -6.54 7.08
CA ALA A 501 -47.47 -5.29 7.19
C ALA A 501 -48.36 -4.07 7.49
N SER A 502 -49.65 -4.13 7.17
CA SER A 502 -50.64 -3.10 7.52
C SER A 502 -50.97 -3.12 9.01
N ASP A 503 -51.20 -4.32 9.58
CA ASP A 503 -51.45 -4.48 11.00
C ASP A 503 -50.24 -4.03 11.80
N LEU A 504 -49.04 -4.45 11.40
CA LEU A 504 -47.79 -4.06 12.05
C LEU A 504 -47.60 -2.53 12.04
N LEU A 505 -47.89 -1.87 10.89
CA LEU A 505 -47.75 -0.41 10.79
C LEU A 505 -48.67 0.32 11.81
N GLY A 506 -49.90 -0.18 11.95
CA GLY A 506 -50.86 0.32 12.92
C GLY A 506 -50.42 0.12 14.36
N ASP A 507 -49.92 -1.07 14.69
CA ASP A 507 -49.46 -1.37 16.06
C ASP A 507 -48.19 -0.60 16.43
N LEU A 508 -47.21 -0.56 15.53
CA LEU A 508 -45.98 0.23 15.74
C LEU A 508 -46.26 1.73 15.88
N ALA A 509 -47.28 2.26 15.17
CA ALA A 509 -47.65 3.69 15.29
C ALA A 509 -48.24 4.00 16.68
N LYS A 510 -48.97 3.05 17.31
CA LYS A 510 -49.46 3.19 18.69
C LYS A 510 -48.31 3.21 19.68
N GLU A 511 -47.34 2.30 19.56
CA GLU A 511 -46.16 2.23 20.42
C GLU A 511 -45.24 3.46 20.28
N ALA A 512 -45.01 3.93 19.06
CA ALA A 512 -44.15 5.08 18.80
C ALA A 512 -44.78 6.42 19.24
N GLY A 513 -46.10 6.49 19.37
CA GLY A 513 -46.88 7.71 19.64
C GLY A 513 -47.04 8.62 18.42
N GLU A 514 -48.05 9.52 18.53
CA GLU A 514 -48.48 10.34 17.40
C GLU A 514 -47.40 11.24 16.80
N ARG A 515 -46.51 11.76 17.64
CA ARG A 515 -45.44 12.68 17.22
C ARG A 515 -44.45 11.98 16.30
N ILE A 516 -44.03 10.76 16.62
CA ILE A 516 -43.07 9.98 15.83
C ILE A 516 -43.76 9.41 14.59
N ALA A 517 -44.98 8.90 14.74
CA ALA A 517 -45.76 8.32 13.64
C ALA A 517 -46.11 9.35 12.52
N LYS A 518 -46.15 10.66 12.86
CA LYS A 518 -46.37 11.76 11.89
C LYS A 518 -45.06 12.36 11.33
N SER A 519 -43.88 11.86 11.75
CA SER A 519 -42.60 12.38 11.29
C SER A 519 -42.27 11.96 9.84
N LYS A 520 -41.44 12.73 9.15
CA LYS A 520 -40.93 12.38 7.80
C LYS A 520 -40.15 11.09 7.77
N HIS A 521 -39.64 10.66 8.91
CA HIS A 521 -38.86 9.42 9.08
C HIS A 521 -39.75 8.20 9.37
N TRP A 522 -41.07 8.37 9.50
CA TRP A 522 -42.00 7.24 9.66
C TRP A 522 -42.46 6.70 8.30
N PRO A 523 -42.62 5.36 8.12
CA PRO A 523 -43.12 4.80 6.87
C PRO A 523 -44.60 5.16 6.67
N ASN A 524 -44.93 5.73 5.52
CA ASN A 524 -46.29 6.15 5.16
C ASN A 524 -47.16 5.02 4.55
N ASN A 525 -46.57 3.84 4.31
CA ASN A 525 -47.29 2.69 3.76
C ASN A 525 -46.63 1.36 4.16
N PRO A 526 -47.35 0.22 4.07
CA PRO A 526 -46.84 -1.11 4.46
C PRO A 526 -45.62 -1.59 3.66
N ARG A 527 -45.47 -1.16 2.40
CA ARG A 527 -44.33 -1.50 1.57
C ARG A 527 -43.06 -0.80 2.08
N ALA A 528 -43.17 0.48 2.40
CA ALA A 528 -42.06 1.22 2.99
C ALA A 528 -41.65 0.67 4.36
N LEU A 529 -42.62 0.28 5.21
CA LEU A 529 -42.37 -0.40 6.47
C LEU A 529 -41.60 -1.70 6.25
N SER A 530 -42.05 -2.57 5.35
CA SER A 530 -41.39 -3.86 5.08
C SER A 530 -39.92 -3.68 4.63
N GLY A 531 -39.61 -2.63 3.86
CA GLY A 531 -38.24 -2.30 3.45
C GLY A 531 -37.37 -1.86 4.63
N ARG A 532 -37.91 -0.96 5.50
CA ARG A 532 -37.20 -0.49 6.70
C ARG A 532 -37.00 -1.59 7.73
N LEU A 533 -38.04 -2.43 7.93
CA LEU A 533 -38.00 -3.55 8.86
C LEU A 533 -36.90 -4.58 8.49
N ARG A 534 -36.72 -4.86 7.18
CA ARG A 534 -35.65 -5.73 6.73
C ARG A 534 -34.26 -5.15 7.04
N ARG A 535 -34.08 -3.84 6.92
CA ARG A 535 -32.82 -3.18 7.29
C ARG A 535 -32.58 -3.20 8.80
N ALA A 536 -33.65 -3.03 9.59
CA ALA A 536 -33.56 -3.08 11.06
C ALA A 536 -33.41 -4.51 11.61
N ALA A 537 -33.83 -5.53 10.85
CA ALA A 537 -33.86 -6.93 11.30
C ALA A 537 -32.47 -7.45 11.76
N THR A 538 -31.38 -6.99 11.16
CA THR A 538 -30.03 -7.41 11.55
C THR A 538 -29.68 -6.95 12.96
N ASN A 539 -29.96 -5.70 13.32
CA ASN A 539 -29.68 -5.17 14.65
C ASN A 539 -30.68 -5.72 15.70
N LEU A 540 -31.97 -5.83 15.32
CA LEU A 540 -32.98 -6.41 16.20
C LEU A 540 -32.69 -7.88 16.56
N ARG A 541 -32.12 -8.66 15.63
CA ARG A 541 -31.70 -10.05 15.90
C ARG A 541 -30.60 -10.11 16.95
N LYS A 542 -29.70 -9.14 16.99
CA LYS A 542 -28.61 -9.11 17.98
C LYS A 542 -29.12 -8.91 19.41
N ILE A 543 -30.30 -8.30 19.58
CA ILE A 543 -30.99 -8.16 20.87
C ILE A 543 -32.07 -9.24 21.08
N GLY A 544 -32.05 -10.32 20.31
CA GLY A 544 -32.96 -11.46 20.47
C GLY A 544 -34.34 -11.31 19.78
N ILE A 545 -34.53 -10.27 18.96
CA ILE A 545 -35.77 -10.05 18.20
C ILE A 545 -35.60 -10.55 16.76
N GLU A 546 -36.20 -11.71 16.45
CA GLU A 546 -36.20 -12.27 15.10
C GLU A 546 -37.43 -11.87 14.30
N ILE A 547 -37.23 -11.57 13.01
CA ILE A 547 -38.26 -11.15 12.07
C ILE A 547 -38.29 -12.09 10.88
N ALA A 548 -39.38 -12.84 10.73
CA ALA A 548 -39.62 -13.76 9.63
C ALA A 548 -40.69 -13.21 8.67
N PHE A 549 -40.45 -13.34 7.37
CA PHE A 549 -41.36 -12.94 6.31
C PHE A 549 -41.84 -14.19 5.57
N ALA A 550 -43.06 -14.64 5.82
CA ALA A 550 -43.65 -15.82 5.17
C ALA A 550 -44.61 -15.43 4.05
N LYS A 551 -44.64 -16.23 2.96
CA LYS A 551 -45.70 -16.16 1.95
C LYS A 551 -46.84 -17.08 2.38
N LYS A 552 -48.06 -16.57 2.54
CA LYS A 552 -49.24 -17.41 2.75
C LYS A 552 -49.55 -18.21 1.50
N LYS A 553 -49.73 -19.54 1.60
CA LYS A 553 -50.16 -20.43 0.51
C LYS A 553 -51.70 -20.28 0.25
N SER A 554 -52.17 -19.05 0.02
CA SER A 554 -53.59 -18.77 -0.22
C SER A 554 -53.76 -17.91 -1.45
N ARG A 555 -54.96 -17.90 -2.06
CA ARG A 555 -55.32 -17.09 -3.24
C ARG A 555 -55.15 -15.57 -3.03
N VAL A 556 -55.05 -15.11 -1.80
CA VAL A 556 -54.74 -13.71 -1.43
C VAL A 556 -53.25 -13.63 -1.16
N ARG A 557 -52.53 -12.75 -1.87
CA ARG A 557 -51.06 -12.58 -1.82
C ARG A 557 -50.56 -11.85 -0.54
N ASP A 558 -51.18 -12.08 0.63
CA ASP A 558 -50.75 -11.42 1.86
C ASP A 558 -49.45 -12.05 2.41
N ARG A 559 -48.46 -11.22 2.60
CA ARG A 559 -47.20 -11.59 3.28
C ARG A 559 -47.41 -11.45 4.77
N ILE A 560 -47.24 -12.54 5.51
CA ILE A 560 -47.30 -12.56 6.97
C ILE A 560 -45.91 -12.24 7.51
N ILE A 561 -45.85 -11.35 8.47
CA ILE A 561 -44.67 -11.03 9.25
C ILE A 561 -44.84 -11.65 10.63
N THR A 562 -43.86 -12.40 11.06
CA THR A 562 -43.81 -12.94 12.43
C THR A 562 -42.56 -12.33 13.10
N ILE A 563 -42.75 -11.76 14.28
CA ILE A 563 -41.69 -11.19 15.11
C ILE A 563 -41.70 -12.02 16.39
N THR A 564 -40.54 -12.59 16.75
CA THR A 564 -40.34 -13.40 17.95
C THR A 564 -39.24 -12.80 18.79
N PHE A 565 -39.42 -12.80 20.10
CA PHE A 565 -38.40 -12.44 21.06
C PHE A 565 -37.94 -13.68 21.80
N SER A 566 -36.64 -13.96 21.73
CA SER A 566 -35.94 -14.95 22.54
C SER A 566 -34.90 -14.21 23.34
N ALA A 567 -34.94 -14.29 24.66
CA ALA A 567 -33.89 -13.64 25.45
C ALA A 567 -32.52 -14.14 24.97
N PRO A 568 -31.58 -13.23 24.66
CA PRO A 568 -30.24 -13.65 24.31
C PRO A 568 -29.65 -14.46 25.47
N GLU A 569 -29.03 -15.60 25.17
CA GLU A 569 -28.23 -16.31 26.16
C GLU A 569 -27.16 -15.34 26.65
N LYS A 570 -27.20 -14.98 27.93
CA LYS A 570 -26.15 -14.18 28.56
C LYS A 570 -24.83 -14.91 28.33
N PRO A 571 -23.76 -14.20 27.90
CA PRO A 571 -22.43 -14.76 27.90
C PRO A 571 -22.15 -15.27 29.33
N GLY A 572 -21.87 -16.56 29.47
CA GLY A 572 -21.70 -17.18 30.78
C GLY A 572 -20.63 -16.45 31.59
N GLU A 573 -20.93 -16.19 32.83
CA GLU A 573 -19.96 -15.87 33.87
C GLU A 573 -18.82 -16.90 33.77
N PHE A 574 -17.60 -16.43 33.69
CA PHE A 574 -16.41 -17.28 33.71
C PHE A 574 -16.44 -18.15 34.96
N ALA A 575 -16.85 -19.40 34.82
CA ALA A 575 -16.62 -20.39 35.85
C ALA A 575 -15.11 -20.63 35.89
N SER A 576 -14.48 -20.13 36.94
CA SER A 576 -13.11 -20.47 37.28
C SER A 576 -12.98 -21.99 37.32
N ALA A 577 -12.30 -22.58 36.34
CA ALA A 577 -11.98 -24.00 36.33
C ALA A 577 -11.04 -24.29 37.49
N SER A 578 -11.63 -24.86 38.56
CA SER A 578 -10.88 -25.48 39.62
C SER A 578 -10.12 -26.68 39.07
N SER A 579 -8.83 -26.68 39.34
CA SER A 579 -7.90 -27.78 39.15
C SER A 579 -8.52 -29.16 39.48
N ALA A 580 -8.53 -30.08 38.53
CA ALA A 580 -8.75 -31.51 38.75
C ALA A 580 -7.49 -32.32 38.37
N PRO A 581 -7.21 -33.43 39.07
CA PRO A 581 -5.88 -34.02 39.11
C PRO A 581 -5.58 -34.95 37.93
N SER A 582 -4.30 -35.08 37.65
CA SER A 582 -3.69 -36.01 36.69
C SER A 582 -4.03 -37.48 36.97
N ALA A 583 -4.41 -38.25 35.96
CA ALA A 583 -4.10 -39.70 35.87
C ALA A 583 -4.10 -40.21 34.43
N ASN A 584 -2.92 -40.56 34.00
CA ASN A 584 -2.47 -41.80 33.37
C ASN A 584 -2.83 -42.19 31.93
N SER A 585 -1.77 -42.20 31.12
CA SER A 585 -1.31 -43.24 30.17
C SER A 585 -2.24 -43.73 29.05
N GLY A 586 -1.75 -43.60 27.83
CA GLY A 586 -2.20 -44.40 26.69
C GLY A 586 -1.64 -43.94 25.34
N LYS A 587 -0.68 -44.66 24.85
CA LYS A 587 0.09 -44.63 23.62
C LYS A 587 -0.65 -44.31 22.31
N ALA A 588 0.08 -43.61 21.47
CA ALA A 588 0.30 -43.83 20.03
C ALA A 588 -0.79 -43.41 19.02
N ASN A 589 -0.57 -42.49 18.11
CA ASN A 589 -0.01 -42.77 16.80
C ASN A 589 0.19 -41.49 15.98
N LEU A 590 1.28 -41.50 15.24
CA LEU A 590 1.68 -40.53 14.22
C LEU A 590 0.66 -40.47 13.07
N GLY A 591 0.39 -39.26 12.59
CA GLY A 591 -0.33 -39.03 11.36
C GLY A 591 -0.05 -37.64 10.80
N ASN A 592 0.90 -37.56 9.88
CA ASN A 592 1.17 -36.42 8.99
C ASN A 592 -0.10 -35.99 8.24
N GLY A 593 -0.30 -34.68 8.09
CA GLY A 593 -1.36 -34.21 7.22
C GLY A 593 -1.23 -32.74 6.84
N PHE A 594 -0.36 -32.43 5.92
CA PHE A 594 -0.47 -31.55 4.76
C PHE A 594 -1.38 -30.30 4.84
N PHE A 595 -0.74 -29.15 4.72
CA PHE A 595 -1.29 -27.92 4.15
C PHE A 595 -1.68 -28.14 2.69
N ALA A 596 -2.94 -27.91 2.33
CA ALA A 596 -3.41 -27.90 0.96
C ALA A 596 -3.63 -26.45 0.50
N GLN A 597 -2.76 -26.03 -0.42
CA GLN A 597 -3.01 -24.92 -1.33
C GLN A 597 -4.16 -25.31 -2.29
N SER A 598 -5.19 -24.50 -2.40
CA SER A 598 -6.20 -24.63 -3.45
C SER A 598 -5.78 -23.87 -4.69
N ALA A 599 -5.18 -24.56 -5.64
CA ALA A 599 -5.06 -24.11 -7.01
C ALA A 599 -6.37 -24.36 -7.76
N ARG A 600 -6.96 -23.33 -8.35
CA ARG A 600 -8.05 -23.46 -9.33
C ARG A 600 -7.44 -23.86 -10.68
N THR A 601 -7.68 -25.09 -11.07
CA THR A 601 -7.50 -25.57 -12.46
C THR A 601 -8.66 -25.10 -13.32
N GLN A 602 -8.32 -24.44 -14.43
CA GLN A 602 -9.20 -24.26 -15.58
C GLN A 602 -9.29 -25.60 -16.32
N ASN A 603 -10.52 -26.08 -16.54
CA ASN A 603 -10.82 -27.11 -17.52
C ASN A 603 -11.40 -26.45 -18.77
N SER A 604 -10.64 -26.58 -19.86
CA SER A 604 -11.11 -26.40 -21.21
C SER A 604 -11.66 -27.75 -21.67
N ASP A 605 -12.92 -27.79 -22.06
CA ASP A 605 -13.40 -28.81 -22.99
C ASP A 605 -14.19 -28.16 -24.13
N ALA A 606 -13.61 -28.37 -25.29
CA ALA A 606 -14.22 -28.11 -26.58
C ALA A 606 -15.25 -29.17 -26.87
N ASP A 607 -16.42 -28.77 -27.32
CA ASP A 607 -17.19 -29.62 -28.26
C ASP A 607 -17.95 -28.78 -29.27
N ALA A 608 -17.59 -29.04 -30.50
CA ALA A 608 -18.19 -28.51 -31.72
C ALA A 608 -19.54 -29.16 -31.97
N LYS A 609 -20.52 -28.37 -32.38
CA LYS A 609 -21.48 -28.80 -33.42
C LYS A 609 -22.15 -27.60 -34.08
N SER A 610 -21.95 -27.60 -35.39
CA SER A 610 -22.58 -26.85 -36.45
C SER A 610 -24.11 -26.90 -36.45
N ARG A 611 -24.77 -25.81 -36.90
CA ARG A 611 -25.77 -25.77 -37.98
C ARG A 611 -26.33 -24.37 -38.18
N ASP A 612 -26.03 -23.86 -39.36
CA ASP A 612 -26.88 -23.32 -40.42
C ASP A 612 -28.03 -22.34 -40.09
N ALA A 613 -27.84 -21.15 -40.58
CA ALA A 613 -28.57 -20.56 -41.73
C ALA A 613 -29.79 -19.69 -41.42
N ASP A 614 -29.81 -18.55 -42.15
CA ASP A 614 -30.90 -17.68 -42.58
C ASP A 614 -31.50 -16.72 -41.54
N GLY A 615 -31.48 -15.41 -41.76
CA GLY A 615 -31.98 -14.63 -42.84
C GLY A 615 -32.55 -13.34 -42.33
N SER A 616 -32.11 -12.23 -42.88
CA SER A 616 -32.89 -11.01 -43.16
C SER A 616 -33.56 -10.20 -42.04
N GLY A 617 -33.12 -8.96 -41.93
CA GLY A 617 -33.89 -7.87 -41.31
C GLY A 617 -33.02 -6.71 -40.94
#